data_ab43b5ddf4cb2353f0a2fc21bb12523a
#
_entry.id   ab43b5ddf4cb2353f0a2fc21bb12523a
#
_cell.length_a   1.000
_cell.length_b   1.000
_cell.length_c   1.000
_cell.angle_alpha   90.00
_cell.angle_beta   90.00
_cell.angle_gamma   90.00
#
_symmetry.space_group_name_H-M   'P 1'
#
loop_
_entity.id
_entity.type
_entity.pdbx_description
1 polymer ?
#
loop_
_entity_poly.entity_id
_entity_poly.type
_entity_poly.pdbx_seq_one_letter_code
_entity_poly.pdbx_strand_id
1 'polypeptide(L)'
;MKYGITRREREITDINEIIGILDRAKIVHVGMIDKDMPYVVPMNYGYTMTNGKLTLYMHGATVGRKLDILRVNPKVFIEIDTDIVPFEGRYACEYGVCYSSVMGEGVAEVVEDIEGKKEALTVLMKTQTGKDFEFSDKMVGGVTAIKITVSDLTAKRRPMPKRD
;
A
#
# COMPACT_ATOMS: atom_id res chain seq x y z
N MET A 1 10.27 9.18 9.15
CA MET A 1 11.28 9.06 8.05
C MET A 1 12.42 10.04 8.28
N LYS A 2 13.68 9.60 8.29
CA LYS A 2 14.85 10.46 8.52
C LYS A 2 15.04 11.51 7.42
N TYR A 3 14.54 11.24 6.22
CA TYR A 3 14.62 12.12 5.06
C TYR A 3 13.21 12.56 4.67
N GLY A 4 12.93 13.85 4.82
CA GLY A 4 11.66 14.44 4.38
C GLY A 4 11.50 14.47 2.86
N ILE A 5 10.32 14.87 2.40
CA ILE A 5 10.01 15.03 0.97
C ILE A 5 10.90 16.12 0.35
N THR A 6 11.68 15.76 -0.69
CA THR A 6 12.56 16.70 -1.40
C THR A 6 11.77 17.72 -2.25
N ARG A 7 10.69 17.27 -2.88
CA ARG A 7 9.77 18.11 -3.67
C ARG A 7 8.56 18.50 -2.83
N ARG A 8 8.74 19.46 -1.92
CA ARG A 8 7.68 19.89 -0.97
C ARG A 8 6.44 20.46 -1.65
N GLU A 9 6.59 21.06 -2.82
CA GLU A 9 5.47 21.55 -3.63
C GLU A 9 4.53 20.45 -4.14
N ARG A 10 4.92 19.20 -3.99
CA ARG A 10 4.11 18.03 -4.36
C ARG A 10 3.55 17.28 -3.16
N GLU A 11 3.90 17.70 -1.97
CA GLU A 11 3.46 17.05 -0.74
C GLU A 11 1.95 17.17 -0.55
N ILE A 12 1.32 16.08 -0.16
CA ILE A 12 -0.07 16.01 0.25
C ILE A 12 -0.10 15.75 1.76
N THR A 13 -0.71 16.66 2.50
CA THR A 13 -0.87 16.56 3.96
C THR A 13 -2.33 16.40 4.37
N ASP A 14 -3.27 16.66 3.47
CA ASP A 14 -4.71 16.45 3.73
C ASP A 14 -5.01 14.94 3.75
N ILE A 15 -5.51 14.48 4.87
CA ILE A 15 -5.85 13.08 5.08
C ILE A 15 -6.95 12.59 4.11
N ASN A 16 -7.88 13.43 3.73
CA ASN A 16 -8.96 13.06 2.79
C ASN A 16 -8.41 12.87 1.37
N GLU A 17 -7.40 13.66 0.98
CA GLU A 17 -6.71 13.44 -0.28
C GLU A 17 -5.91 12.13 -0.28
N ILE A 18 -5.25 11.81 0.84
CA ILE A 18 -4.53 10.54 1.02
C ILE A 18 -5.51 9.36 0.93
N ILE A 19 -6.64 9.43 1.63
CA ILE A 19 -7.72 8.44 1.55
C ILE A 19 -8.18 8.26 0.09
N GLY A 20 -8.40 9.36 -0.63
CA GLY A 20 -8.78 9.29 -2.04
C GLY A 20 -7.75 8.59 -2.94
N ILE A 21 -6.44 8.69 -2.64
CA ILE A 21 -5.39 7.93 -3.33
C ILE A 21 -5.53 6.44 -3.02
N LEU A 22 -5.67 6.10 -1.74
CA LEU A 22 -5.82 4.71 -1.29
C LEU A 22 -7.06 4.02 -1.86
N ASP A 23 -8.14 4.74 -2.05
CA ASP A 23 -9.39 4.21 -2.65
C ASP A 23 -9.24 3.91 -4.15
N ARG A 24 -8.51 4.77 -4.88
CA ARG A 24 -8.32 4.61 -6.33
C ARG A 24 -7.26 3.58 -6.67
N ALA A 25 -6.19 3.52 -5.91
CA ALA A 25 -5.13 2.54 -6.09
C ALA A 25 -5.63 1.14 -5.72
N LYS A 26 -5.12 0.11 -6.39
CA LYS A 26 -5.54 -1.28 -6.17
C LYS A 26 -4.39 -2.19 -5.76
N ILE A 27 -3.17 -1.71 -5.91
CA ILE A 27 -1.94 -2.48 -5.64
C ILE A 27 -1.06 -1.68 -4.68
N VAL A 28 -0.46 -2.38 -3.75
CA VAL A 28 0.65 -1.91 -2.93
C VAL A 28 1.91 -2.71 -3.29
N HIS A 29 3.01 -2.02 -3.44
CA HIS A 29 4.33 -2.63 -3.54
C HIS A 29 4.93 -2.74 -2.14
N VAL A 30 5.16 -3.97 -1.68
CA VAL A 30 5.73 -4.23 -0.36
C VAL A 30 7.20 -4.58 -0.51
N GLY A 31 8.05 -3.68 -0.07
CA GLY A 31 9.51 -3.85 -0.01
C GLY A 31 9.93 -4.51 1.30
N MET A 32 10.71 -5.57 1.17
CA MET A 32 11.26 -6.40 2.27
C MET A 32 12.76 -6.59 2.08
N ILE A 33 13.44 -7.06 3.10
CA ILE A 33 14.86 -7.43 3.01
C ILE A 33 15.00 -8.93 3.29
N ASP A 34 15.39 -9.68 2.28
CA ASP A 34 15.73 -11.10 2.37
C ASP A 34 17.24 -11.23 2.59
N LYS A 35 17.66 -11.40 3.85
CA LYS A 35 19.06 -11.33 4.29
C LYS A 35 19.65 -9.95 4.01
N ASP A 36 20.37 -9.78 2.90
CA ASP A 36 20.98 -8.54 2.44
C ASP A 36 20.39 -8.02 1.12
N MET A 37 19.42 -8.76 0.53
CA MET A 37 18.83 -8.48 -0.77
C MET A 37 17.46 -7.83 -0.64
N PRO A 38 17.21 -6.68 -1.28
CA PRO A 38 15.87 -6.13 -1.41
C PRO A 38 14.96 -7.08 -2.18
N TYR A 39 13.75 -7.26 -1.68
CA TYR A 39 12.72 -8.07 -2.31
C TYR A 39 11.39 -7.30 -2.31
N VAL A 40 10.80 -7.07 -3.48
CA VAL A 40 9.56 -6.30 -3.63
C VAL A 40 8.49 -7.16 -4.28
N VAL A 41 7.28 -7.12 -3.73
CA VAL A 41 6.13 -7.82 -4.28
C VAL A 41 4.93 -6.87 -4.43
N PRO A 42 4.23 -6.89 -5.57
CA PRO A 42 2.93 -6.24 -5.70
C PRO A 42 1.85 -7.11 -5.06
N MET A 43 0.96 -6.48 -4.31
CA MET A 43 -0.19 -7.15 -3.69
C MET A 43 -1.44 -6.25 -3.77
N ASN A 44 -2.61 -6.87 -3.96
CA ASN A 44 -3.84 -6.14 -3.70
C ASN A 44 -4.02 -5.96 -2.19
N TYR A 45 -4.69 -4.89 -1.78
CA TYR A 45 -4.82 -4.54 -0.37
C TYR A 45 -6.20 -4.02 -0.02
N GLY A 46 -6.55 -4.17 1.25
CA GLY A 46 -7.53 -3.34 1.94
C GLY A 46 -6.84 -2.47 2.97
N TYR A 47 -7.52 -1.45 3.46
CA TYR A 47 -6.94 -0.58 4.47
C TYR A 47 -7.96 -0.05 5.46
N THR A 48 -7.45 0.34 6.63
CA THR A 48 -8.14 1.21 7.58
C THR A 48 -7.28 2.44 7.88
N MET A 49 -7.96 3.57 8.05
CA MET A 49 -7.33 4.82 8.47
C MET A 49 -7.97 5.28 9.78
N THR A 50 -7.27 5.11 10.88
CA THR A 50 -7.80 5.44 12.22
C THR A 50 -6.86 6.42 12.91
N ASN A 51 -7.36 7.59 13.26
CA ASN A 51 -6.56 8.65 13.91
C ASN A 51 -5.25 8.98 13.15
N GLY A 52 -5.32 9.02 11.82
CA GLY A 52 -4.17 9.29 10.96
C GLY A 52 -3.18 8.12 10.80
N LYS A 53 -3.48 6.96 11.38
CA LYS A 53 -2.66 5.75 11.29
C LYS A 53 -3.21 4.81 10.24
N LEU A 54 -2.41 4.54 9.20
CA LEU A 54 -2.74 3.61 8.13
C LEU A 54 -2.40 2.17 8.55
N THR A 55 -3.36 1.27 8.36
CA THR A 55 -3.14 -0.17 8.44
C THR A 55 -3.56 -0.81 7.13
N LEU A 56 -2.68 -1.61 6.53
CA LEU A 56 -2.95 -2.36 5.31
C LEU A 56 -3.22 -3.83 5.63
N TYR A 57 -4.13 -4.43 4.87
CA TYR A 57 -4.52 -5.83 4.99
C TYR A 57 -4.40 -6.51 3.62
N MET A 58 -3.69 -7.61 3.56
CA MET A 58 -3.45 -8.40 2.35
C MET A 58 -3.62 -9.87 2.64
N HIS A 59 -3.71 -10.68 1.59
CA HIS A 59 -3.73 -12.14 1.74
C HIS A 59 -2.77 -12.79 0.76
N GLY A 60 -2.47 -14.05 1.01
CA GLY A 60 -1.63 -14.87 0.16
C GLY A 60 -1.76 -16.36 0.47
N ALA A 61 -0.97 -17.15 -0.22
CA ALA A 61 -0.81 -18.57 0.10
C ALA A 61 -0.25 -18.76 1.51
N THR A 62 -0.45 -19.92 2.07
CA THR A 62 0.01 -20.27 3.43
C THR A 62 1.52 -20.50 3.54
N VAL A 63 2.21 -20.58 2.41
CA VAL A 63 3.66 -20.75 2.30
C VAL A 63 4.22 -19.85 1.20
N GLY A 64 5.48 -19.50 1.30
CA GLY A 64 6.20 -18.76 0.27
C GLY A 64 7.18 -17.75 0.81
N ARG A 65 8.12 -17.34 -0.05
CA ARG A 65 9.28 -16.50 0.26
C ARG A 65 8.94 -15.25 1.07
N LYS A 66 7.87 -14.53 0.72
CA LYS A 66 7.46 -13.33 1.46
C LYS A 66 7.12 -13.61 2.92
N LEU A 67 6.44 -14.73 3.20
CA LEU A 67 6.08 -15.10 4.57
C LEU A 67 7.32 -15.50 5.38
N ASP A 68 8.26 -16.22 4.76
CA ASP A 68 9.52 -16.61 5.40
C ASP A 68 10.35 -15.37 5.76
N ILE A 69 10.41 -14.39 4.86
CA ILE A 69 11.08 -13.11 5.11
C ILE A 69 10.40 -12.37 6.27
N LEU A 70 9.08 -12.19 6.22
CA LEU A 70 8.34 -11.42 7.22
C LEU A 70 8.38 -12.03 8.62
N ARG A 71 8.46 -13.36 8.73
CA ARG A 71 8.63 -14.05 10.02
C ARG A 71 10.00 -13.79 10.65
N VAL A 72 11.03 -13.56 9.83
CA VAL A 72 12.39 -13.26 10.30
C VAL A 72 12.61 -11.76 10.49
N ASN A 73 12.15 -10.97 9.52
CA ASN A 73 12.27 -9.51 9.54
C ASN A 73 10.94 -8.86 9.13
N PRO A 74 10.15 -8.40 10.10
CA PRO A 74 8.85 -7.82 9.83
C PRO A 74 8.90 -6.36 9.34
N LYS A 75 10.08 -5.74 9.27
CA LYS A 75 10.21 -4.37 8.78
C LYS A 75 10.01 -4.31 7.28
N VAL A 76 9.12 -3.43 6.85
CA VAL A 76 8.76 -3.26 5.44
C VAL A 76 8.75 -1.78 5.06
N PHE A 77 8.87 -1.53 3.76
CA PHE A 77 8.57 -0.25 3.16
C PHE A 77 7.44 -0.44 2.16
N ILE A 78 6.40 0.39 2.23
CA ILE A 78 5.27 0.32 1.30
C ILE A 78 5.30 1.48 0.32
N GLU A 79 4.84 1.19 -0.89
CA GLU A 79 4.61 2.17 -1.93
C GLU A 79 3.30 1.84 -2.64
N ILE A 80 2.45 2.86 -2.83
CA ILE A 80 1.16 2.79 -3.53
C ILE A 80 1.13 3.95 -4.49
N ASP A 81 0.87 3.68 -5.78
CA ASP A 81 0.74 4.72 -6.78
C ASP A 81 -0.54 4.60 -7.61
N THR A 82 -1.01 5.72 -8.11
CA THR A 82 -2.20 5.82 -8.96
C THR A 82 -2.18 7.12 -9.77
N ASP A 83 -3.23 7.36 -10.55
CA ASP A 83 -3.40 8.56 -11.39
C ASP A 83 -2.24 8.74 -12.40
N ILE A 84 -1.69 7.64 -12.91
CA ILE A 84 -0.53 7.62 -13.80
C ILE A 84 -0.97 8.02 -15.21
N VAL A 85 -0.65 9.25 -15.60
CA VAL A 85 -1.00 9.80 -16.92
C VAL A 85 0.22 10.46 -17.54
N PRO A 86 0.78 9.89 -18.63
CA PRO A 86 1.83 10.55 -19.39
C PRO A 86 1.35 11.89 -19.99
N PHE A 87 2.22 12.86 -20.05
CA PHE A 87 1.95 14.12 -20.75
C PHE A 87 3.13 14.54 -21.63
N GLU A 88 2.82 15.24 -22.68
CA GLU A 88 3.78 15.77 -23.65
C GLU A 88 4.15 17.22 -23.32
N GLY A 89 5.33 17.64 -23.74
CA GLY A 89 5.81 19.01 -23.71
C GLY A 89 6.31 19.45 -25.07
N ARG A 90 6.67 20.72 -25.20
CA ARG A 90 7.28 21.27 -26.42
C ARG A 90 8.70 20.74 -26.64
N TYR A 91 9.44 20.55 -25.56
CA TYR A 91 10.80 20.02 -25.54
C TYR A 91 10.87 18.74 -24.75
N ALA A 92 11.86 17.89 -25.02
CA ALA A 92 12.01 16.59 -24.37
C ALA A 92 12.06 16.66 -22.83
N CYS A 93 12.62 17.73 -22.26
CA CYS A 93 12.66 17.95 -20.80
C CYS A 93 11.32 18.31 -20.16
N GLU A 94 10.32 18.64 -20.96
CA GLU A 94 8.95 18.98 -20.51
C GLU A 94 8.02 17.77 -20.51
N TYR A 95 8.42 16.66 -21.13
CA TYR A 95 7.67 15.41 -21.05
C TYR A 95 7.70 14.84 -19.63
N GLY A 96 6.65 14.14 -19.26
CA GLY A 96 6.60 13.53 -17.96
C GLY A 96 5.35 12.72 -17.71
N VAL A 97 5.17 12.34 -16.43
CA VAL A 97 4.03 11.57 -15.97
C VAL A 97 3.39 12.26 -14.78
N CYS A 98 2.07 12.45 -14.80
CA CYS A 98 1.28 12.76 -13.61
C CYS A 98 1.20 11.51 -12.74
N TYR A 99 1.14 11.68 -11.45
CA TYR A 99 0.95 10.59 -10.52
C TYR A 99 0.48 11.10 -9.16
N SER A 100 -0.11 10.22 -8.39
CA SER A 100 -0.30 10.34 -6.94
C SER A 100 0.32 9.13 -6.28
N SER A 101 1.04 9.30 -5.18
CA SER A 101 1.67 8.18 -4.47
C SER A 101 1.60 8.34 -2.96
N VAL A 102 1.57 7.21 -2.27
CA VAL A 102 1.64 7.10 -0.82
C VAL A 102 2.78 6.14 -0.48
N MET A 103 3.66 6.54 0.41
CA MET A 103 4.82 5.75 0.83
C MET A 103 4.95 5.77 2.35
N GLY A 104 5.49 4.72 2.93
CA GLY A 104 5.72 4.68 4.37
C GLY A 104 6.54 3.48 4.84
N GLU A 105 7.16 3.65 5.99
CA GLU A 105 7.76 2.55 6.73
C GLU A 105 6.67 1.81 7.50
N GLY A 106 6.83 0.50 7.68
CA GLY A 106 5.84 -0.29 8.39
C GLY A 106 6.40 -1.53 9.07
N VAL A 107 5.56 -2.11 9.90
CA VAL A 107 5.81 -3.41 10.52
C VAL A 107 4.71 -4.36 10.08
N ALA A 108 5.10 -5.47 9.49
CA ALA A 108 4.21 -6.52 9.02
C ALA A 108 3.99 -7.58 10.10
N GLU A 109 2.78 -8.07 10.17
CA GLU A 109 2.35 -9.19 10.98
C GLU A 109 1.76 -10.27 10.07
N VAL A 110 2.21 -11.50 10.21
CA VAL A 110 1.60 -12.66 9.56
C VAL A 110 0.48 -13.16 10.45
N VAL A 111 -0.76 -12.99 9.98
CA VAL A 111 -1.97 -13.31 10.74
C VAL A 111 -2.37 -14.75 10.45
N GLU A 112 -2.32 -15.62 11.47
CA GLU A 112 -2.60 -17.04 11.33
C GLU A 112 -3.93 -17.47 11.97
N ASP A 113 -4.45 -16.71 12.93
CA ASP A 113 -5.73 -16.99 13.57
C ASP A 113 -6.94 -16.71 12.66
N ILE A 114 -8.01 -17.45 12.88
CA ILE A 114 -9.20 -17.42 12.02
C ILE A 114 -9.89 -16.04 12.01
N GLU A 115 -10.06 -15.43 13.17
CA GLU A 115 -10.78 -14.16 13.28
C GLU A 115 -9.98 -13.01 12.65
N GLY A 116 -8.67 -12.97 12.86
CA GLY A 116 -7.79 -12.00 12.21
C GLY A 116 -7.78 -12.16 10.68
N LYS A 117 -7.83 -13.39 10.16
CA LYS A 117 -7.96 -13.63 8.71
C LYS A 117 -9.30 -13.15 8.16
N LYS A 118 -10.40 -13.39 8.87
CA LYS A 118 -11.73 -12.88 8.49
C LYS A 118 -11.73 -11.35 8.44
N GLU A 119 -11.20 -10.69 9.49
CA GLU A 119 -11.06 -9.24 9.51
C GLU A 119 -10.29 -8.74 8.29
N ALA A 120 -9.10 -9.29 8.05
CA ALA A 120 -8.25 -8.88 6.93
C ALA A 120 -8.93 -9.03 5.57
N LEU A 121 -9.60 -10.16 5.33
CA LEU A 121 -10.32 -10.40 4.07
C LEU A 121 -11.55 -9.51 3.93
N THR A 122 -12.27 -9.22 5.02
CA THR A 122 -13.41 -8.31 5.01
C THR A 122 -12.97 -6.90 4.61
N VAL A 123 -11.93 -6.38 5.24
CA VAL A 123 -11.37 -5.05 4.91
C VAL A 123 -10.85 -5.02 3.48
N LEU A 124 -10.12 -6.06 3.05
CA LEU A 124 -9.58 -6.16 1.70
C LEU A 124 -10.70 -6.13 0.66
N MET A 125 -11.71 -6.97 0.82
CA MET A 125 -12.81 -7.05 -0.15
C MET A 125 -13.64 -5.78 -0.16
N LYS A 126 -13.88 -5.15 0.98
CA LYS A 126 -14.55 -3.86 1.07
C LYS A 126 -13.81 -2.78 0.28
N THR A 127 -12.49 -2.67 0.47
CA THR A 127 -11.65 -1.71 -0.26
C THR A 127 -11.61 -1.99 -1.76
N GLN A 128 -11.47 -3.26 -2.15
CA GLN A 128 -11.31 -3.63 -3.55
C GLN A 128 -12.60 -3.55 -4.37
N THR A 129 -13.76 -3.84 -3.74
CA THR A 129 -15.03 -4.03 -4.46
C THR A 129 -16.15 -3.10 -4.01
N GLY A 130 -16.03 -2.45 -2.86
CA GLY A 130 -17.08 -1.69 -2.21
C GLY A 130 -18.17 -2.55 -1.56
N LYS A 131 -18.10 -3.88 -1.68
CA LYS A 131 -19.12 -4.82 -1.20
C LYS A 131 -18.70 -5.45 0.13
N ASP A 132 -19.68 -5.86 0.90
CA ASP A 132 -19.49 -6.63 2.12
C ASP A 132 -19.60 -8.13 1.83
N PHE A 133 -18.74 -8.92 2.48
CA PHE A 133 -18.69 -10.38 2.34
C PHE A 133 -18.60 -11.02 3.73
N GLU A 134 -19.23 -12.16 3.88
CA GLU A 134 -19.08 -13.01 5.05
C GLU A 134 -18.11 -14.16 4.75
N PHE A 135 -17.22 -14.44 5.66
CA PHE A 135 -16.20 -15.48 5.54
C PHE A 135 -16.40 -16.57 6.59
N SER A 136 -16.60 -17.80 6.14
CA SER A 136 -16.59 -18.97 7.02
C SER A 136 -15.14 -19.38 7.34
N ASP A 137 -14.95 -20.12 8.45
CA ASP A 137 -13.65 -20.67 8.85
C ASP A 137 -13.00 -21.49 7.74
N LYS A 138 -13.81 -22.27 7.00
CA LYS A 138 -13.34 -23.07 5.88
C LYS A 138 -12.77 -22.20 4.75
N MET A 139 -13.38 -21.05 4.47
CA MET A 139 -12.91 -20.13 3.40
C MET A 139 -11.57 -19.51 3.75
N VAL A 140 -11.36 -19.14 5.00
CA VAL A 140 -10.12 -18.49 5.44
C VAL A 140 -9.02 -19.47 5.82
N GLY A 141 -9.34 -20.75 6.02
CA GLY A 141 -8.39 -21.79 6.38
C GLY A 141 -7.30 -22.05 5.32
N GLY A 142 -7.60 -21.79 4.04
CA GLY A 142 -6.68 -21.99 2.92
C GLY A 142 -5.76 -20.80 2.60
N VAL A 143 -5.81 -19.71 3.35
CA VAL A 143 -5.02 -18.50 3.11
C VAL A 143 -4.30 -18.03 4.36
N THR A 144 -3.25 -17.23 4.18
CA THR A 144 -2.61 -16.46 5.24
C THR A 144 -2.90 -14.98 4.99
N ALA A 145 -3.20 -14.23 6.03
CA ALA A 145 -3.32 -12.79 5.94
C ALA A 145 -2.04 -12.09 6.41
N ILE A 146 -1.79 -10.90 5.87
CA ILE A 146 -0.68 -10.04 6.26
C ILE A 146 -1.29 -8.69 6.63
N LYS A 147 -0.95 -8.21 7.81
CA LYS A 147 -1.34 -6.89 8.33
C LYS A 147 -0.09 -6.04 8.45
N ILE A 148 -0.10 -4.84 7.86
CA ILE A 148 1.01 -3.89 7.96
C ILE A 148 0.51 -2.63 8.67
N THR A 149 1.10 -2.34 9.82
CA THR A 149 0.93 -1.06 10.49
C THR A 149 1.96 -0.08 9.97
N VAL A 150 1.50 0.99 9.30
CA VAL A 150 2.37 1.97 8.66
C VAL A 150 2.69 3.10 9.63
N SER A 151 3.96 3.44 9.73
CA SER A 151 4.51 4.63 10.36
C SER A 151 5.11 5.56 9.29
N ASP A 152 5.37 6.81 9.64
CA ASP A 152 6.03 7.78 8.76
C ASP A 152 5.45 7.86 7.35
N LEU A 153 4.11 7.96 7.28
CA LEU A 153 3.37 8.08 6.03
C LEU A 153 3.71 9.38 5.31
N THR A 154 4.01 9.30 4.01
CA THR A 154 4.17 10.45 3.12
C THR A 154 3.35 10.27 1.86
N ALA A 155 2.79 11.37 1.35
CA ALA A 155 2.03 11.36 0.11
C ALA A 155 2.46 12.49 -0.82
N LYS A 156 2.43 12.24 -2.12
CA LYS A 156 2.83 13.19 -3.17
C LYS A 156 1.88 13.13 -4.35
N ARG A 157 1.78 14.28 -5.06
CA ARG A 157 1.10 14.36 -6.35
C ARG A 157 1.91 15.21 -7.32
N ARG A 158 2.05 14.75 -8.56
CA ARG A 158 2.43 15.58 -9.70
C ARG A 158 1.19 15.81 -10.56
N PRO A 159 0.59 17.01 -10.50
CA PRO A 159 -0.59 17.31 -11.32
C PRO A 159 -0.22 17.48 -12.80
N MET A 160 -1.24 17.49 -13.68
CA MET A 160 -1.07 17.87 -15.07
C MET A 160 -0.53 19.31 -15.14
N PRO A 161 0.53 19.59 -15.91
CA PRO A 161 1.00 20.95 -16.14
C PRO A 161 -0.11 21.80 -16.72
N LYS A 162 -0.26 23.04 -16.24
CA LYS A 162 -1.11 24.03 -16.92
C LYS A 162 -0.46 24.33 -18.26
N ARG A 163 -1.22 24.19 -19.34
CA ARG A 163 -0.80 24.67 -20.67
C ARG A 163 -1.21 26.14 -20.74
N ASP A 164 -0.22 27.01 -20.89
CA ASP A 164 -0.45 28.42 -21.26
C ASP A 164 -0.84 28.50 -22.72
#